data_831c40e238328de4608b9b02194d02d2
#
_entry.id   831c40e238328de4608b9b02194d02d2
#
_cell.length_a   1.000
_cell.length_b   1.000
_cell.length_c   1.000
_cell.angle_alpha   90.00
_cell.angle_beta   90.00
_cell.angle_gamma   90.00
#
_symmetry.space_group_name_H-M   'P 1'
#
loop_
_entity.id
_entity.type
_entity.pdbx_description
1 polymer ?
#
loop_
_entity_poly.entity_id
_entity_poly.type
_entity_poly.pdbx_seq_one_letter_code
_entity_poly.pdbx_strand_id
1 'polypeptide(L)'
;AEGASYYTSVETLKELGAEVVAIHNNPDGTNINANCGSTHMEELQARVVYEKANVGLAFDGDADRLLAVDEKGKRVDGDEIMAIVGNHMKSKGKLKDNTIVATVMSNLGFFLMGKEQGIHIEQTKVGDRYVLERMLEIGANLGGEQSGHIIFLDENTTGDGLLSALHLLQVMVETGKPLSELSKIMTVLPQALVGAKVPNHKKDSYMEYAEIADAIARVSAKFEGEGRVLIRPSGTEPLVRVMIEGKDQAMIEKEAKELAELIQNVML
;
A
#
# COMPACT_ATOMS: atom_id res chain seq x y z
N ALA A 1 -8.45 11.42 -10.96
CA ALA A 1 -9.54 10.40 -10.81
C ALA A 1 -10.93 10.97 -11.13
N GLU A 2 -11.01 12.14 -11.78
CA GLU A 2 -12.28 12.86 -11.95
C GLU A 2 -13.01 13.08 -10.61
N GLY A 3 -12.24 13.26 -9.53
CA GLY A 3 -12.70 13.20 -8.15
C GLY A 3 -12.47 14.50 -7.39
N ALA A 4 -12.52 14.44 -6.05
CA ALA A 4 -12.56 15.60 -5.16
C ALA A 4 -11.40 16.59 -5.34
N SER A 5 -10.19 16.12 -5.61
CA SER A 5 -8.98 16.96 -5.70
C SER A 5 -8.66 17.47 -7.12
N TYR A 6 -9.57 17.30 -8.10
CA TYR A 6 -9.30 17.66 -9.50
C TYR A 6 -8.81 19.10 -9.71
N TYR A 7 -9.29 20.02 -8.89
CA TYR A 7 -8.90 21.42 -8.92
C TYR A 7 -7.78 21.71 -7.90
N THR A 8 -7.99 21.33 -6.64
CA THR A 8 -7.09 21.70 -5.53
C THR A 8 -5.68 21.16 -5.71
N SER A 9 -5.53 19.88 -6.10
CA SER A 9 -4.19 19.30 -6.31
C SER A 9 -3.43 19.98 -7.45
N VAL A 10 -4.12 20.29 -8.56
CA VAL A 10 -3.49 20.95 -9.72
C VAL A 10 -3.02 22.35 -9.34
N GLU A 11 -3.88 23.16 -8.72
CA GLU A 11 -3.54 24.54 -8.38
C GLU A 11 -2.46 24.61 -7.29
N THR A 12 -2.56 23.78 -6.25
CA THR A 12 -1.51 23.74 -5.20
C THR A 12 -0.13 23.42 -5.77
N LEU A 13 -0.03 22.42 -6.65
CA LEU A 13 1.25 22.05 -7.25
C LEU A 13 1.80 23.18 -8.16
N LYS A 14 0.95 23.84 -8.92
CA LYS A 14 1.36 25.01 -9.73
C LYS A 14 1.82 26.19 -8.87
N GLU A 15 1.10 26.50 -7.79
CA GLU A 15 1.49 27.56 -6.85
C GLU A 15 2.84 27.30 -6.19
N LEU A 16 3.19 26.02 -5.99
CA LEU A 16 4.50 25.60 -5.50
C LEU A 16 5.59 25.58 -6.59
N GLY A 17 5.25 25.97 -7.82
CA GLY A 17 6.20 26.11 -8.92
C GLY A 17 6.40 24.85 -9.76
N ALA A 18 5.54 23.83 -9.63
CA ALA A 18 5.60 22.66 -10.49
C ALA A 18 5.01 22.93 -11.87
N GLU A 19 5.62 22.37 -12.91
CA GLU A 19 4.99 22.24 -14.24
C GLU A 19 4.04 21.04 -14.21
N VAL A 20 2.74 21.28 -14.32
CA VAL A 20 1.70 20.27 -14.13
C VAL A 20 1.01 19.91 -15.43
N VAL A 21 1.12 18.63 -15.80
CA VAL A 21 0.30 17.99 -16.85
C VAL A 21 -0.82 17.24 -16.18
N ALA A 22 -2.04 17.75 -16.22
CA ALA A 22 -3.19 17.13 -15.59
C ALA A 22 -3.93 16.23 -16.59
N ILE A 23 -4.26 15.01 -16.17
CA ILE A 23 -5.13 14.07 -16.88
C ILE A 23 -6.29 13.68 -15.96
N HIS A 24 -7.44 13.32 -16.51
CA HIS A 24 -8.63 12.94 -15.74
C HIS A 24 -8.99 13.97 -14.65
N ASN A 25 -9.08 15.24 -15.05
CA ASN A 25 -9.40 16.36 -14.17
C ASN A 25 -10.61 17.18 -14.67
N ASN A 26 -11.52 16.56 -15.39
CA ASN A 26 -12.75 17.15 -15.90
C ASN A 26 -13.99 16.35 -15.42
N PRO A 27 -14.31 16.39 -14.11
CA PRO A 27 -15.42 15.65 -13.55
C PRO A 27 -16.76 16.14 -14.10
N ASP A 28 -17.64 15.20 -14.48
CA ASP A 28 -19.00 15.46 -14.94
C ASP A 28 -20.09 15.05 -13.94
N GLY A 29 -19.68 14.54 -12.76
CA GLY A 29 -20.55 14.05 -11.70
C GLY A 29 -20.87 12.55 -11.80
N THR A 30 -20.47 11.89 -12.88
CA THR A 30 -20.73 10.44 -13.12
C THR A 30 -19.49 9.65 -13.48
N ASN A 31 -18.39 10.33 -13.85
CA ASN A 31 -17.16 9.73 -14.34
C ASN A 31 -16.07 9.50 -13.28
N ILE A 32 -16.39 9.68 -11.99
CA ILE A 32 -15.43 9.47 -10.90
C ILE A 32 -14.86 8.04 -10.94
N ASN A 33 -13.53 7.91 -10.87
CA ASN A 33 -12.79 6.64 -10.95
C ASN A 33 -13.00 5.84 -12.26
N ALA A 34 -13.59 6.44 -13.29
CA ALA A 34 -13.82 5.76 -14.56
C ALA A 34 -12.51 5.52 -15.32
N ASN A 35 -11.94 4.33 -15.17
CA ASN A 35 -10.66 3.90 -15.75
C ASN A 35 -9.49 4.86 -15.47
N CYS A 36 -9.47 5.45 -14.28
CA CYS A 36 -8.44 6.40 -13.88
C CYS A 36 -8.18 6.36 -12.37
N GLY A 37 -7.25 7.20 -11.91
CA GLY A 37 -6.88 7.33 -10.51
C GLY A 37 -6.00 6.20 -10.00
N SER A 38 -5.95 6.04 -8.68
CA SER A 38 -5.05 5.08 -8.00
C SER A 38 -5.35 3.61 -8.32
N THR A 39 -6.53 3.30 -8.82
CA THR A 39 -6.94 1.93 -9.20
C THR A 39 -6.68 1.57 -10.66
N HIS A 40 -6.42 2.57 -11.53
CA HIS A 40 -6.14 2.40 -12.96
C HIS A 40 -5.02 3.36 -13.36
N MET A 41 -3.78 2.91 -13.23
CA MET A 41 -2.59 3.77 -13.35
C MET A 41 -1.91 3.67 -14.71
N GLU A 42 -2.36 2.80 -15.59
CA GLU A 42 -1.68 2.46 -16.86
C GLU A 42 -1.49 3.69 -17.74
N GLU A 43 -2.50 4.57 -17.84
CA GLU A 43 -2.39 5.80 -18.61
C GLU A 43 -1.42 6.79 -17.97
N LEU A 44 -1.47 6.95 -16.63
CA LEU A 44 -0.52 7.79 -15.93
C LEU A 44 0.92 7.31 -16.11
N GLN A 45 1.16 5.99 -16.02
CA GLN A 45 2.49 5.40 -16.24
C GLN A 45 3.02 5.70 -17.64
N ALA A 46 2.19 5.52 -18.67
CA ALA A 46 2.54 5.85 -20.04
C ALA A 46 2.79 7.37 -20.22
N ARG A 47 1.96 8.19 -19.59
CA ARG A 47 2.05 9.65 -19.70
C ARG A 47 3.29 10.21 -19.04
N VAL A 48 3.69 9.71 -17.87
CA VAL A 48 4.93 10.10 -17.19
C VAL A 48 6.13 9.89 -18.11
N VAL A 49 6.22 8.74 -18.75
CA VAL A 49 7.33 8.41 -19.67
C VAL A 49 7.28 9.30 -20.94
N TYR A 50 6.10 9.50 -21.50
CA TYR A 50 5.91 10.33 -22.71
C TYR A 50 6.31 11.79 -22.48
N GLU A 51 5.82 12.38 -21.39
CA GLU A 51 6.10 13.78 -21.02
C GLU A 51 7.49 13.96 -20.39
N LYS A 52 8.20 12.87 -20.11
CA LYS A 52 9.45 12.88 -19.34
C LYS A 52 9.28 13.59 -17.99
N ALA A 53 8.13 13.39 -17.36
CA ALA A 53 7.84 13.99 -16.07
C ALA A 53 8.73 13.38 -14.96
N ASN A 54 9.03 14.17 -13.95
CA ASN A 54 9.83 13.71 -12.81
C ASN A 54 9.07 12.71 -11.93
N VAL A 55 7.73 12.81 -11.90
CA VAL A 55 6.85 11.99 -11.08
C VAL A 55 5.42 12.06 -11.62
N GLY A 56 4.67 10.98 -11.50
CA GLY A 56 3.22 10.95 -11.65
C GLY A 56 2.55 10.78 -10.29
N LEU A 57 1.42 11.45 -10.09
CA LEU A 57 0.62 11.39 -8.86
C LEU A 57 -0.79 10.95 -9.20
N ALA A 58 -1.26 9.85 -8.62
CA ALA A 58 -2.59 9.30 -8.81
C ALA A 58 -3.37 9.33 -7.51
N PHE A 59 -4.45 10.10 -7.52
CA PHE A 59 -5.41 10.16 -6.42
C PHE A 59 -6.58 9.20 -6.69
N ASP A 60 -7.29 8.78 -5.68
CA ASP A 60 -8.59 8.12 -5.83
C ASP A 60 -9.75 9.13 -5.85
N GLY A 61 -10.98 8.66 -5.79
CA GLY A 61 -12.16 9.51 -6.03
C GLY A 61 -12.37 10.60 -5.00
N ASP A 62 -12.20 10.32 -3.72
CA ASP A 62 -12.32 11.26 -2.60
C ASP A 62 -10.97 11.87 -2.18
N ALA A 63 -9.88 11.45 -2.86
CA ALA A 63 -8.54 12.00 -2.71
C ALA A 63 -7.90 11.76 -1.33
N ASP A 64 -8.37 10.77 -0.60
CA ASP A 64 -7.80 10.32 0.67
C ASP A 64 -6.56 9.43 0.48
N ARG A 65 -6.29 8.98 -0.77
CA ARG A 65 -5.19 8.10 -1.17
C ARG A 65 -4.31 8.72 -2.23
N LEU A 66 -3.04 8.35 -2.18
CA LEU A 66 -2.02 8.65 -3.18
C LEU A 66 -1.28 7.37 -3.58
N LEU A 67 -1.19 7.10 -4.87
CA LEU A 67 -0.13 6.30 -5.47
C LEU A 67 0.72 7.15 -6.40
N ALA A 68 1.99 6.81 -6.55
CA ALA A 68 2.89 7.56 -7.40
C ALA A 68 3.43 6.69 -8.56
N VAL A 69 4.01 7.36 -9.54
CA VAL A 69 4.74 6.75 -10.66
C VAL A 69 6.08 7.44 -10.77
N ASP A 70 7.15 6.66 -10.80
CA ASP A 70 8.50 7.20 -10.98
C ASP A 70 8.73 7.66 -12.43
N GLU A 71 9.84 8.37 -12.67
CA GLU A 71 10.21 8.91 -13.99
C GLU A 71 10.44 7.84 -15.08
N LYS A 72 10.44 6.55 -14.69
CA LYS A 72 10.57 5.39 -15.59
C LYS A 72 9.24 4.70 -15.87
N GLY A 73 8.14 5.20 -15.28
CA GLY A 73 6.82 4.62 -15.42
C GLY A 73 6.51 3.48 -14.45
N LYS A 74 7.38 3.21 -13.46
CA LYS A 74 7.10 2.20 -12.42
C LYS A 74 6.17 2.79 -11.36
N ARG A 75 5.15 2.02 -10.95
CA ARG A 75 4.28 2.35 -9.82
C ARG A 75 5.07 2.32 -8.51
N VAL A 76 4.80 3.30 -7.66
CA VAL A 76 5.27 3.42 -6.27
C VAL A 76 4.03 3.47 -5.38
N ASP A 77 3.85 2.47 -4.54
CA ASP A 77 2.66 2.32 -3.72
C ASP A 77 2.79 2.96 -2.32
N GLY A 78 1.75 2.83 -1.50
CA GLY A 78 1.70 3.43 -0.17
C GLY A 78 2.81 2.94 0.76
N ASP A 79 3.21 1.67 0.66
CA ASP A 79 4.32 1.13 1.46
C ASP A 79 5.65 1.77 1.05
N GLU A 80 5.92 1.89 -0.26
CA GLU A 80 7.12 2.55 -0.77
C GLU A 80 7.13 4.05 -0.39
N ILE A 81 5.96 4.73 -0.45
CA ILE A 81 5.84 6.14 -0.06
C ILE A 81 6.12 6.29 1.45
N MET A 82 5.51 5.47 2.30
CA MET A 82 5.77 5.49 3.75
C MET A 82 7.22 5.17 4.08
N ALA A 83 7.85 4.25 3.36
CA ALA A 83 9.27 3.92 3.52
C ALA A 83 10.17 5.14 3.22
N ILE A 84 9.93 5.81 2.09
CA ILE A 84 10.69 6.98 1.64
C ILE A 84 10.51 8.14 2.64
N VAL A 85 9.25 8.51 2.92
CA VAL A 85 8.94 9.66 3.77
C VAL A 85 9.32 9.39 5.23
N GLY A 86 9.01 8.19 5.74
CA GLY A 86 9.33 7.81 7.12
C GLY A 86 10.83 7.79 7.39
N ASN A 87 11.63 7.26 6.46
CA ASN A 87 13.10 7.31 6.60
C ASN A 87 13.64 8.74 6.54
N HIS A 88 13.06 9.59 5.70
CA HIS A 88 13.41 11.01 5.67
C HIS A 88 13.04 11.71 6.98
N MET A 89 11.82 11.52 7.47
CA MET A 89 11.38 12.05 8.76
C MET A 89 12.31 11.60 9.90
N LYS A 90 12.70 10.32 9.92
CA LYS A 90 13.67 9.80 10.90
C LYS A 90 15.00 10.52 10.79
N SER A 91 15.54 10.71 9.60
CA SER A 91 16.82 11.42 9.38
C SER A 91 16.81 12.87 9.90
N LYS A 92 15.62 13.47 9.95
CA LYS A 92 15.40 14.83 10.49
C LYS A 92 15.00 14.84 11.97
N GLY A 93 14.92 13.67 12.64
CA GLY A 93 14.44 13.56 14.02
C GLY A 93 12.95 13.87 14.20
N LYS A 94 12.15 13.76 13.13
CA LYS A 94 10.71 14.08 13.12
C LYS A 94 9.80 12.84 13.20
N LEU A 95 10.33 11.62 13.00
CA LEU A 95 9.57 10.39 13.15
C LEU A 95 9.51 10.01 14.64
N LYS A 96 8.35 10.14 15.26
CA LYS A 96 8.16 9.85 16.69
C LYS A 96 8.47 8.39 17.00
N ASP A 97 9.32 8.17 17.98
CA ASP A 97 9.80 6.85 18.43
C ASP A 97 10.34 5.95 17.30
N ASN A 98 10.72 6.56 16.16
CA ASN A 98 11.11 5.85 14.94
C ASN A 98 10.08 4.78 14.56
N THR A 99 8.79 5.07 14.70
CA THR A 99 7.70 4.11 14.50
C THR A 99 6.77 4.57 13.37
N ILE A 100 6.41 3.63 12.49
CA ILE A 100 5.36 3.77 11.48
C ILE A 100 4.29 2.72 11.77
N VAL A 101 3.01 3.10 11.72
CA VAL A 101 1.89 2.16 11.87
C VAL A 101 1.40 1.73 10.48
N ALA A 102 1.33 0.42 10.26
CA ALA A 102 0.86 -0.15 8.99
C ALA A 102 -0.09 -1.33 9.23
N THR A 103 -0.72 -1.83 8.19
CA THR A 103 -1.58 -3.00 8.32
C THR A 103 -0.82 -4.30 8.06
N VAL A 104 -1.40 -5.42 8.46
CA VAL A 104 -0.88 -6.75 8.14
C VAL A 104 -0.80 -7.02 6.63
N MET A 105 -1.41 -6.18 5.78
CA MET A 105 -1.37 -6.30 4.32
C MET A 105 -0.17 -5.60 3.67
N SER A 106 0.56 -4.76 4.40
CA SER A 106 1.79 -4.15 3.90
C SER A 106 2.78 -5.22 3.46
N ASN A 107 3.49 -4.95 2.37
CA ASN A 107 4.45 -5.89 1.78
C ASN A 107 5.54 -6.29 2.78
N LEU A 108 5.96 -7.54 2.77
CA LEU A 108 7.03 -8.02 3.66
C LEU A 108 8.31 -7.20 3.49
N GLY A 109 8.59 -6.71 2.29
CA GLY A 109 9.71 -5.81 2.03
C GLY A 109 9.69 -4.53 2.86
N PHE A 110 8.50 -4.01 3.20
CA PHE A 110 8.34 -2.86 4.08
C PHE A 110 8.79 -3.16 5.52
N PHE A 111 8.43 -4.33 6.05
CA PHE A 111 8.88 -4.77 7.38
C PHE A 111 10.38 -5.06 7.42
N LEU A 112 10.95 -5.60 6.35
CA LEU A 112 12.40 -5.83 6.23
C LEU A 112 13.15 -4.50 6.17
N MET A 113 12.68 -3.54 5.37
CA MET A 113 13.21 -2.19 5.33
C MET A 113 13.19 -1.53 6.73
N GLY A 114 12.08 -1.67 7.47
CA GLY A 114 11.99 -1.16 8.83
C GLY A 114 13.13 -1.67 9.72
N LYS A 115 13.42 -2.97 9.67
CA LYS A 115 14.55 -3.56 10.42
C LYS A 115 15.90 -3.01 9.96
N GLU A 116 16.13 -2.91 8.66
CA GLU A 116 17.39 -2.42 8.08
C GLU A 116 17.62 -0.95 8.42
N GLN A 117 16.58 -0.13 8.36
CA GLN A 117 16.66 1.29 8.65
C GLN A 117 16.48 1.62 10.14
N GLY A 118 16.25 0.64 11.01
CA GLY A 118 15.98 0.85 12.43
C GLY A 118 14.69 1.66 12.67
N ILE A 119 13.66 1.38 11.87
CA ILE A 119 12.30 1.90 12.01
C ILE A 119 11.41 0.75 12.47
N HIS A 120 10.70 0.94 13.56
CA HIS A 120 9.70 -0.03 14.02
C HIS A 120 8.44 0.09 13.16
N ILE A 121 8.01 -1.01 12.56
CA ILE A 121 6.74 -1.06 11.84
C ILE A 121 5.72 -1.78 12.71
N GLU A 122 4.85 -0.99 13.33
CA GLU A 122 3.74 -1.49 14.15
C GLU A 122 2.61 -1.99 13.25
N GLN A 123 2.08 -3.19 13.53
CA GLN A 123 1.09 -3.84 12.69
C GLN A 123 -0.31 -3.79 13.28
N THR A 124 -1.28 -3.42 12.44
CA THR A 124 -2.70 -3.45 12.78
C THR A 124 -3.49 -4.39 11.86
N LYS A 125 -4.76 -4.59 12.18
CA LYS A 125 -5.74 -5.16 11.25
C LYS A 125 -5.91 -4.23 10.04
N VAL A 126 -6.42 -4.78 8.94
CA VAL A 126 -6.75 -4.02 7.72
C VAL A 126 -7.87 -3.03 8.00
N GLY A 127 -7.66 -1.78 7.60
CA GLY A 127 -8.59 -0.67 7.71
C GLY A 127 -7.94 0.56 8.32
N ASP A 128 -8.14 1.70 7.70
CA ASP A 128 -7.65 3.04 8.07
C ASP A 128 -7.98 3.39 9.53
N ARG A 129 -9.18 3.04 9.98
CA ARG A 129 -9.61 3.21 11.36
C ARG A 129 -8.65 2.55 12.36
N TYR A 130 -8.23 1.30 12.11
CA TYR A 130 -7.33 0.58 13.01
C TYR A 130 -5.92 1.18 13.01
N VAL A 131 -5.49 1.71 11.86
CA VAL A 131 -4.23 2.45 11.76
C VAL A 131 -4.29 3.70 12.62
N LEU A 132 -5.32 4.54 12.46
CA LEU A 132 -5.50 5.76 13.25
C LEU A 132 -5.62 5.48 14.74
N GLU A 133 -6.46 4.53 15.15
CA GLU A 133 -6.63 4.15 16.56
C GLU A 133 -5.29 3.75 17.18
N ARG A 134 -4.48 2.94 16.46
CA ARG A 134 -3.16 2.52 16.95
C ARG A 134 -2.16 3.67 17.00
N MET A 135 -2.15 4.55 15.99
CA MET A 135 -1.30 5.76 16.00
C MET A 135 -1.58 6.63 17.23
N LEU A 136 -2.85 6.86 17.54
CA LEU A 136 -3.26 7.64 18.72
C LEU A 136 -2.85 6.97 20.03
N GLU A 137 -2.99 5.64 20.11
CA GLU A 137 -2.65 4.87 21.31
C GLU A 137 -1.16 4.90 21.64
N ILE A 138 -0.30 4.81 20.64
CA ILE A 138 1.17 4.76 20.85
C ILE A 138 1.87 6.09 20.58
N GLY A 139 1.15 7.11 20.14
CA GLY A 139 1.73 8.43 19.83
C GLY A 139 2.53 8.50 18.53
N ALA A 140 2.36 7.55 17.62
CA ALA A 140 3.02 7.58 16.31
C ALA A 140 2.43 8.68 15.42
N ASN A 141 3.26 9.33 14.60
CA ASN A 141 2.83 10.43 13.74
C ASN A 141 2.82 10.11 12.24
N LEU A 142 3.21 8.89 11.85
CA LEU A 142 3.10 8.39 10.48
C LEU A 142 2.48 7.00 10.50
N GLY A 143 1.50 6.77 9.65
CA GLY A 143 0.91 5.45 9.44
C GLY A 143 0.07 5.41 8.18
N GLY A 144 -0.30 4.20 7.73
CA GLY A 144 -1.13 4.07 6.53
C GLY A 144 -1.22 2.65 6.00
N GLU A 145 -1.63 2.57 4.76
CA GLU A 145 -1.88 1.32 4.04
C GLU A 145 -1.18 1.30 2.68
N GLN A 146 -0.87 0.12 2.17
CA GLN A 146 -0.32 -0.07 0.82
C GLN A 146 -1.20 0.57 -0.26
N SER A 147 -2.51 0.67 -0.04
CA SER A 147 -3.46 1.33 -0.94
C SER A 147 -3.21 2.82 -1.16
N GLY A 148 -2.32 3.43 -0.36
CA GLY A 148 -1.98 4.85 -0.43
C GLY A 148 -2.74 5.76 0.54
N HIS A 149 -3.58 5.21 1.42
CA HIS A 149 -4.18 5.94 2.53
C HIS A 149 -3.12 6.15 3.60
N ILE A 150 -2.52 7.35 3.64
CA ILE A 150 -1.40 7.69 4.54
C ILE A 150 -1.81 8.84 5.44
N ILE A 151 -1.58 8.68 6.74
CA ILE A 151 -1.92 9.63 7.80
C ILE A 151 -0.64 10.26 8.35
N PHE A 152 -0.55 11.57 8.28
CA PHE A 152 0.44 12.40 8.96
C PHE A 152 -0.23 13.06 10.17
N LEU A 153 -0.22 12.39 11.32
CA LEU A 153 -1.06 12.72 12.46
C LEU A 153 -0.76 14.10 13.09
N ASP A 154 0.42 14.64 12.88
CA ASP A 154 0.76 16.01 13.32
C ASP A 154 0.07 17.08 12.44
N GLU A 155 -0.48 16.72 11.27
CA GLU A 155 -1.05 17.64 10.28
C GLU A 155 -2.52 17.35 9.99
N ASN A 156 -2.90 16.06 9.90
CA ASN A 156 -4.28 15.64 9.63
C ASN A 156 -4.60 14.31 10.35
N THR A 157 -5.88 14.09 10.70
CA THR A 157 -6.36 12.90 11.40
C THR A 157 -6.93 11.82 10.47
N THR A 158 -6.78 11.99 9.16
CA THR A 158 -7.22 11.03 8.14
C THR A 158 -6.19 10.97 7.02
N GLY A 159 -6.31 9.99 6.14
CA GLY A 159 -5.56 9.97 4.90
C GLY A 159 -5.82 11.21 4.06
N ASP A 160 -4.77 11.73 3.46
CA ASP A 160 -4.81 12.88 2.57
C ASP A 160 -3.79 12.68 1.45
N GLY A 161 -4.31 12.43 0.24
CA GLY A 161 -3.48 12.15 -0.91
C GLY A 161 -2.62 13.33 -1.32
N LEU A 162 -3.16 14.58 -1.22
CA LEU A 162 -2.38 15.77 -1.57
C LEU A 162 -1.27 16.02 -0.54
N LEU A 163 -1.56 15.90 0.74
CA LEU A 163 -0.56 16.01 1.80
C LEU A 163 0.55 14.95 1.62
N SER A 164 0.15 13.72 1.33
CA SER A 164 1.09 12.62 1.03
C SER A 164 1.97 12.93 -0.19
N ALA A 165 1.40 13.53 -1.23
CA ALA A 165 2.14 13.97 -2.41
C ALA A 165 3.16 15.06 -2.05
N LEU A 166 2.77 16.04 -1.24
CA LEU A 166 3.67 17.12 -0.82
C LEU A 166 4.84 16.61 0.01
N HIS A 167 4.62 15.69 0.94
CA HIS A 167 5.71 15.03 1.68
C HIS A 167 6.65 14.25 0.75
N LEU A 168 6.12 13.47 -0.19
CA LEU A 168 6.94 12.74 -1.16
C LEU A 168 7.79 13.69 -2.02
N LEU A 169 7.16 14.74 -2.56
CA LEU A 169 7.84 15.77 -3.37
C LEU A 169 8.90 16.52 -2.55
N GLN A 170 8.63 16.82 -1.28
CA GLN A 170 9.61 17.43 -0.38
C GLN A 170 10.87 16.56 -0.29
N VAL A 171 10.72 15.24 -0.11
CA VAL A 171 11.88 14.33 -0.08
C VAL A 171 12.66 14.36 -1.39
N MET A 172 11.96 14.34 -2.53
CA MET A 172 12.61 14.43 -3.85
C MET A 172 13.42 15.73 -4.01
N VAL A 173 12.82 16.86 -3.63
CA VAL A 173 13.47 18.19 -3.73
C VAL A 173 14.66 18.30 -2.78
N GLU A 174 14.48 17.94 -1.50
CA GLU A 174 15.53 18.07 -0.48
C GLU A 174 16.73 17.13 -0.73
N THR A 175 16.48 15.97 -1.32
CA THR A 175 17.55 15.00 -1.60
C THR A 175 18.15 15.18 -3.00
N GLY A 176 17.45 15.84 -3.92
CA GLY A 176 17.82 15.93 -5.33
C GLY A 176 17.78 14.60 -6.08
N LYS A 177 17.12 13.57 -5.53
CA LYS A 177 17.06 12.22 -6.07
C LYS A 177 15.78 11.97 -6.84
N PRO A 178 15.83 11.26 -7.98
CA PRO A 178 14.63 10.81 -8.67
C PRO A 178 13.90 9.76 -7.83
N LEU A 179 12.58 9.65 -8.07
CA LEU A 179 11.74 8.71 -7.31
C LEU A 179 12.18 7.25 -7.48
N SER A 180 12.65 6.87 -8.68
CA SER A 180 13.17 5.52 -8.94
C SER A 180 14.46 5.18 -8.16
N GLU A 181 15.17 6.16 -7.63
CA GLU A 181 16.28 5.93 -6.71
C GLU A 181 15.80 5.85 -5.26
N LEU A 182 14.88 6.73 -4.87
CA LEU A 182 14.31 6.75 -3.53
C LEU A 182 13.54 5.46 -3.22
N SER A 183 12.78 4.91 -4.17
CA SER A 183 12.00 3.68 -3.99
C SER A 183 12.86 2.43 -3.78
N LYS A 184 14.17 2.48 -4.08
CA LYS A 184 15.10 1.37 -3.77
C LYS A 184 15.35 1.17 -2.28
N ILE A 185 14.82 2.04 -1.41
CA ILE A 185 14.92 1.87 0.05
C ILE A 185 14.28 0.57 0.53
N MET A 186 13.28 0.06 -0.20
CA MET A 186 12.71 -1.25 0.05
C MET A 186 12.65 -2.11 -1.22
N THR A 187 12.67 -3.42 -1.03
CA THR A 187 12.44 -4.38 -2.11
C THR A 187 11.01 -4.88 -2.00
N VAL A 188 10.17 -4.54 -2.97
CA VAL A 188 8.81 -5.09 -3.06
C VAL A 188 8.90 -6.57 -3.43
N LEU A 189 8.46 -7.44 -2.54
CA LEU A 189 8.39 -8.87 -2.81
C LEU A 189 7.14 -9.21 -3.64
N PRO A 190 7.26 -10.12 -4.60
CA PRO A 190 6.11 -10.70 -5.29
C PRO A 190 5.07 -11.21 -4.30
N GLN A 191 3.78 -11.01 -4.63
CA GLN A 191 2.65 -11.39 -3.79
C GLN A 191 1.61 -12.15 -4.63
N ALA A 192 1.10 -13.25 -4.08
CA ALA A 192 -0.06 -13.97 -4.59
C ALA A 192 -1.22 -13.85 -3.60
N LEU A 193 -2.40 -13.44 -4.08
CA LEU A 193 -3.61 -13.31 -3.28
C LEU A 193 -4.74 -14.10 -3.92
N VAL A 194 -5.20 -15.15 -3.25
CA VAL A 194 -6.25 -16.05 -3.74
C VAL A 194 -7.40 -16.11 -2.73
N GLY A 195 -8.65 -16.07 -3.21
CA GLY A 195 -9.83 -16.21 -2.36
C GLY A 195 -10.38 -17.63 -2.37
N ALA A 196 -10.45 -18.28 -1.21
CA ALA A 196 -11.16 -19.54 -1.01
C ALA A 196 -12.64 -19.24 -0.69
N LYS A 197 -13.57 -19.60 -1.58
CA LYS A 197 -15.01 -19.37 -1.36
C LYS A 197 -15.51 -20.35 -0.29
N VAL A 198 -16.09 -19.82 0.77
CA VAL A 198 -16.60 -20.60 1.91
C VAL A 198 -17.94 -20.02 2.39
N PRO A 199 -18.80 -20.82 3.07
CA PRO A 199 -20.00 -20.27 3.68
C PRO A 199 -19.68 -19.13 4.65
N ASN A 200 -20.42 -18.00 4.54
CA ASN A 200 -20.12 -16.79 5.32
C ASN A 200 -20.08 -17.03 6.84
N HIS A 201 -20.96 -17.91 7.34
CA HIS A 201 -21.02 -18.24 8.77
C HIS A 201 -19.88 -19.14 9.27
N LYS A 202 -19.09 -19.74 8.36
CA LYS A 202 -17.95 -20.60 8.69
C LYS A 202 -16.59 -19.91 8.49
N LYS A 203 -16.54 -18.79 7.75
CA LYS A 203 -15.24 -18.20 7.30
C LYS A 203 -14.27 -17.89 8.44
N ASP A 204 -14.76 -17.58 9.63
CA ASP A 204 -13.92 -17.24 10.79
C ASP A 204 -13.38 -18.48 11.52
N SER A 205 -13.95 -19.68 11.27
CA SER A 205 -13.56 -20.93 11.91
C SER A 205 -12.57 -21.79 11.11
N TYR A 206 -11.98 -21.27 10.03
CA TYR A 206 -11.10 -22.04 9.15
C TYR A 206 -9.92 -22.72 9.90
N MET A 207 -9.41 -22.14 10.98
CA MET A 207 -8.33 -22.72 11.80
C MET A 207 -8.80 -23.85 12.71
N GLU A 208 -10.10 -24.08 12.87
CA GLU A 208 -10.64 -25.19 13.67
C GLU A 208 -10.54 -26.53 12.92
N TYR A 209 -10.29 -26.51 11.62
CA TYR A 209 -10.10 -27.68 10.78
C TYR A 209 -8.60 -28.09 10.80
N ALA A 210 -8.29 -29.22 11.43
CA ALA A 210 -6.91 -29.68 11.57
C ALA A 210 -6.16 -29.78 10.23
N GLU A 211 -6.84 -30.27 9.19
CA GLU A 211 -6.26 -30.39 7.84
C GLU A 211 -5.83 -29.05 7.27
N ILE A 212 -6.61 -27.97 7.50
CA ILE A 212 -6.29 -26.60 7.07
C ILE A 212 -5.12 -26.07 7.91
N ALA A 213 -5.17 -26.21 9.23
CA ALA A 213 -4.12 -25.75 10.13
C ALA A 213 -2.76 -26.39 9.80
N ASP A 214 -2.74 -27.70 9.55
CA ASP A 214 -1.55 -28.44 9.15
C ASP A 214 -1.01 -28.02 7.77
N ALA A 215 -1.90 -27.75 6.83
CA ALA A 215 -1.51 -27.24 5.51
C ALA A 215 -0.90 -25.84 5.60
N ILE A 216 -1.50 -24.95 6.36
CA ILE A 216 -0.98 -23.59 6.62
C ILE A 216 0.41 -23.68 7.24
N ALA A 217 0.59 -24.53 8.26
CA ALA A 217 1.88 -24.71 8.91
C ALA A 217 2.96 -25.24 7.94
N ARG A 218 2.63 -26.22 7.10
CA ARG A 218 3.53 -26.75 6.07
C ARG A 218 3.93 -25.71 5.04
N VAL A 219 2.97 -24.93 4.54
CA VAL A 219 3.24 -23.88 3.55
C VAL A 219 4.06 -22.75 4.20
N SER A 220 3.71 -22.34 5.43
CA SER A 220 4.47 -21.32 6.16
C SER A 220 5.94 -21.71 6.36
N ALA A 221 6.22 -22.99 6.69
CA ALA A 221 7.58 -23.49 6.85
C ALA A 221 8.41 -23.42 5.55
N LYS A 222 7.77 -23.54 4.36
CA LYS A 222 8.47 -23.39 3.07
C LYS A 222 8.99 -21.97 2.82
N PHE A 223 8.33 -20.97 3.39
CA PHE A 223 8.64 -19.55 3.20
C PHE A 223 9.36 -18.92 4.39
N GLU A 224 9.72 -19.71 5.41
CA GLU A 224 10.41 -19.20 6.60
C GLU A 224 11.75 -18.55 6.22
N GLY A 225 11.92 -17.28 6.61
CA GLY A 225 13.11 -16.48 6.32
C GLY A 225 13.17 -15.85 4.92
N GLU A 226 12.32 -16.27 3.96
CA GLU A 226 12.34 -15.75 2.57
C GLU A 226 10.99 -15.21 2.09
N GLY A 227 9.94 -15.40 2.86
CA GLY A 227 8.59 -15.01 2.50
C GLY A 227 7.66 -15.00 3.70
N ARG A 228 6.35 -14.94 3.42
CA ARG A 228 5.29 -14.88 4.43
C ARG A 228 4.00 -15.51 3.90
N VAL A 229 3.27 -16.18 4.78
CA VAL A 229 1.91 -16.68 4.54
C VAL A 229 0.96 -15.94 5.48
N LEU A 230 -0.08 -15.33 4.93
CA LEU A 230 -1.12 -14.65 5.69
C LEU A 230 -2.49 -15.15 5.24
N ILE A 231 -3.24 -15.74 6.17
CA ILE A 231 -4.60 -16.22 5.94
C ILE A 231 -5.55 -15.39 6.77
N ARG A 232 -6.64 -14.92 6.16
CA ARG A 232 -7.66 -14.15 6.87
C ARG A 232 -9.04 -14.25 6.24
N PRO A 233 -10.12 -14.20 7.04
CA PRO A 233 -11.46 -14.06 6.48
C PRO A 233 -11.63 -12.69 5.83
N SER A 234 -12.45 -12.62 4.76
CA SER A 234 -12.84 -11.35 4.16
C SER A 234 -13.90 -10.66 5.02
N GLY A 235 -13.75 -9.35 5.23
CA GLY A 235 -14.76 -8.56 5.97
C GLY A 235 -16.09 -8.48 5.24
N THR A 236 -16.09 -8.41 3.92
CA THR A 236 -17.26 -8.11 3.09
C THR A 236 -17.76 -9.28 2.26
N GLU A 237 -16.92 -10.27 1.95
CA GLU A 237 -17.21 -11.36 1.03
C GLU A 237 -17.22 -12.72 1.75
N PRO A 238 -17.98 -13.71 1.27
CA PRO A 238 -18.02 -15.07 1.81
C PRO A 238 -16.79 -15.87 1.36
N LEU A 239 -15.60 -15.45 1.80
CA LEU A 239 -14.34 -16.12 1.46
C LEU A 239 -13.26 -15.93 2.53
N VAL A 240 -12.30 -16.85 2.54
CA VAL A 240 -11.03 -16.74 3.24
C VAL A 240 -9.96 -16.34 2.24
N ARG A 241 -9.22 -15.29 2.51
CA ARG A 241 -8.12 -14.81 1.67
C ARG A 241 -6.82 -15.49 2.06
N VAL A 242 -6.17 -16.08 1.06
CA VAL A 242 -4.84 -16.68 1.16
C VAL A 242 -3.86 -15.74 0.47
N MET A 243 -2.96 -15.16 1.22
CA MET A 243 -1.88 -14.33 0.71
C MET A 243 -0.53 -15.00 0.98
N ILE A 244 0.29 -15.11 -0.05
CA ILE A 244 1.68 -15.57 0.08
C ILE A 244 2.60 -14.55 -0.58
N GLU A 245 3.66 -14.20 0.12
CA GLU A 245 4.74 -13.36 -0.39
C GLU A 245 6.03 -14.16 -0.41
N GLY A 246 6.85 -13.93 -1.44
CA GLY A 246 8.12 -14.61 -1.59
C GLY A 246 8.84 -14.18 -2.87
N LYS A 247 10.08 -14.64 -3.06
CA LYS A 247 10.92 -14.25 -4.20
C LYS A 247 10.50 -14.88 -5.52
N ASP A 248 9.94 -16.08 -5.49
CA ASP A 248 9.55 -16.86 -6.67
C ASP A 248 8.04 -16.74 -6.92
N GLN A 249 7.67 -15.95 -7.94
CA GLN A 249 6.28 -15.68 -8.31
C GLN A 249 5.52 -16.98 -8.63
N ALA A 250 6.11 -17.90 -9.38
CA ALA A 250 5.43 -19.13 -9.77
C ALA A 250 5.17 -20.05 -8.57
N MET A 251 6.13 -20.10 -7.63
CA MET A 251 5.99 -20.87 -6.41
C MET A 251 4.89 -20.31 -5.51
N ILE A 252 4.87 -18.99 -5.27
CA ILE A 252 3.85 -18.40 -4.39
C ILE A 252 2.44 -18.51 -4.98
N GLU A 253 2.29 -18.36 -6.30
CA GLU A 253 1.00 -18.53 -6.98
C GLU A 253 0.47 -19.96 -6.86
N LYS A 254 1.34 -20.95 -7.07
CA LYS A 254 1.00 -22.36 -6.95
C LYS A 254 0.55 -22.68 -5.51
N GLU A 255 1.36 -22.35 -4.52
CA GLU A 255 1.07 -22.67 -3.11
C GLU A 255 -0.19 -21.92 -2.62
N ALA A 256 -0.39 -20.68 -3.02
CA ALA A 256 -1.59 -19.92 -2.67
C ALA A 256 -2.87 -20.53 -3.26
N LYS A 257 -2.80 -20.99 -4.51
CA LYS A 257 -3.93 -21.66 -5.18
C LYS A 257 -4.25 -23.00 -4.54
N GLU A 258 -3.25 -23.85 -4.33
CA GLU A 258 -3.42 -25.17 -3.70
C GLU A 258 -4.00 -25.04 -2.29
N LEU A 259 -3.51 -24.08 -1.50
CA LEU A 259 -4.02 -23.84 -0.14
C LEU A 259 -5.45 -23.27 -0.15
N ALA A 260 -5.78 -22.37 -1.07
CA ALA A 260 -7.13 -21.85 -1.20
C ALA A 260 -8.12 -22.93 -1.65
N GLU A 261 -7.75 -23.81 -2.58
CA GLU A 261 -8.54 -24.96 -3.01
C GLU A 261 -8.79 -25.94 -1.85
N LEU A 262 -7.78 -26.24 -1.04
CA LEU A 262 -7.92 -27.07 0.15
C LEU A 262 -8.92 -26.46 1.14
N ILE A 263 -8.76 -25.16 1.48
CA ILE A 263 -9.66 -24.46 2.40
C ILE A 263 -11.10 -24.51 1.87
N GLN A 264 -11.29 -24.25 0.58
CA GLN A 264 -12.62 -24.30 -0.03
C GLN A 264 -13.23 -25.70 0.07
N ASN A 265 -12.48 -26.75 -0.25
CA ASN A 265 -13.00 -28.13 -0.29
C ASN A 265 -13.32 -28.67 1.12
N VAL A 266 -12.55 -28.29 2.14
CA VAL A 266 -12.76 -28.73 3.53
C VAL A 266 -13.93 -28.00 4.20
N MET A 267 -14.21 -26.76 3.80
CA MET A 267 -15.21 -25.92 4.46
C MET A 267 -16.58 -25.87 3.73
N LEU A 268 -16.67 -26.34 2.50
CA LEU A 268 -17.96 -26.49 1.79
C LEU A 268 -18.74 -27.67 2.36
#